data_d0924f9fdd7bd26f861db28930aa9dbd
#
_entry.id   d0924f9fdd7bd26f861db28930aa9dbd
#
_cell.length_a   1.000
_cell.length_b   1.000
_cell.length_c   1.000
_cell.angle_alpha   90.00
_cell.angle_beta   90.00
_cell.angle_gamma   90.00
#
_symmetry.space_group_name_H-M   'P 1'
#
loop_
_entity.id
_entity.type
_entity.pdbx_description
1 polymer ?
#
loop_
_entity_poly.entity_id
_entity_poly.type
_entity_poly.pdbx_seq_one_letter_code
_entity_poly.pdbx_strand_id
1 'polypeptide(L)'
;MVQNSHWLLTKNIIMQKAYLLFGEAAASLQLILDAGNSLQYDLLTPSPKIARGENYKGLPYVMLDYPRHFSKEDIFAFRTMFWWGNFLSFTWHLKGRYALAYRQVIISHHKQLADAGFHLCISEDEWQHDFEATNYFPIHDLSTEAFAMLLDNKAFTKLALKIPLDQWNHANEALMKNYLLILELVKISYQGGEKDPLPGNPKADFGL
;
A
#
# COMPACT_ATOMS: atom_id res chain seq x y z
N MET A 1 31.96 16.92 8.81
CA MET A 1 30.76 16.35 8.18
C MET A 1 30.43 17.02 6.86
N VAL A 2 30.31 18.33 6.78
CA VAL A 2 29.89 19.07 5.56
C VAL A 2 30.82 18.86 4.36
N GLN A 3 32.10 18.58 4.59
CA GLN A 3 33.13 18.37 3.55
C GLN A 3 33.22 16.92 3.04
N ASN A 4 32.41 15.99 3.57
CA ASN A 4 32.45 14.58 3.14
C ASN A 4 31.55 14.36 1.91
N SER A 5 32.08 14.67 0.72
CA SER A 5 31.38 14.46 -0.55
C SER A 5 31.07 12.99 -0.83
N HIS A 6 31.91 12.07 -0.35
CA HIS A 6 31.69 10.63 -0.54
C HIS A 6 30.37 10.15 0.07
N TRP A 7 30.04 10.64 1.27
CA TRP A 7 28.76 10.31 1.94
C TRP A 7 27.55 10.82 1.14
N LEU A 8 27.63 12.05 0.60
CA LEU A 8 26.55 12.61 -0.24
C LEU A 8 26.37 11.84 -1.53
N LEU A 9 27.48 11.43 -2.19
CA LEU A 9 27.43 10.62 -3.39
C LEU A 9 26.83 9.23 -3.10
N THR A 10 27.20 8.60 -2.00
CA THR A 10 26.62 7.31 -1.56
C THR A 10 25.13 7.43 -1.33
N LYS A 11 24.66 8.50 -0.65
CA LYS A 11 23.23 8.80 -0.50
C LYS A 11 22.53 8.84 -1.85
N ASN A 12 23.07 9.61 -2.80
CA ASN A 12 22.46 9.76 -4.12
C ASN A 12 22.38 8.42 -4.87
N ILE A 13 23.42 7.59 -4.80
CA ILE A 13 23.44 6.25 -5.41
C ILE A 13 22.36 5.35 -4.82
N ILE A 14 22.20 5.34 -3.50
CA ILE A 14 21.18 4.50 -2.84
C ILE A 14 19.77 5.00 -3.19
N MET A 15 19.54 6.31 -3.18
CA MET A 15 18.25 6.89 -3.59
C MET A 15 17.92 6.54 -5.05
N GLN A 16 18.92 6.56 -5.94
CA GLN A 16 18.76 6.16 -7.33
C GLN A 16 18.41 4.67 -7.45
N LYS A 17 19.05 3.79 -6.68
CA LYS A 17 18.69 2.36 -6.62
C LYS A 17 17.25 2.13 -6.16
N ALA A 18 16.78 2.88 -5.16
CA ALA A 18 15.39 2.81 -4.72
C ALA A 18 14.43 3.26 -5.82
N TYR A 19 14.77 4.27 -6.57
CA TYR A 19 14.00 4.75 -7.72
C TYR A 19 13.89 3.68 -8.82
N LEU A 20 15.00 3.03 -9.16
CA LEU A 20 15.03 1.95 -10.17
C LEU A 20 14.19 0.76 -9.71
N LEU A 21 14.37 0.30 -8.47
CA LEU A 21 13.57 -0.78 -7.88
C LEU A 21 12.06 -0.49 -7.98
N PHE A 22 11.65 0.74 -7.66
CA PHE A 22 10.24 1.11 -7.72
C PHE A 22 9.72 1.29 -9.14
N GLY A 23 10.58 1.69 -10.09
CA GLY A 23 10.27 1.70 -11.51
C GLY A 23 9.99 0.30 -12.05
N GLU A 24 10.84 -0.67 -11.70
CA GLU A 24 10.67 -2.09 -12.05
C GLU A 24 9.40 -2.68 -11.42
N ALA A 25 9.17 -2.43 -10.13
CA ALA A 25 7.97 -2.89 -9.43
C ALA A 25 6.69 -2.30 -10.04
N ALA A 26 6.70 -1.01 -10.38
CA ALA A 26 5.56 -0.34 -11.04
C ALA A 26 5.27 -0.93 -12.41
N ALA A 27 6.28 -1.17 -13.24
CA ALA A 27 6.13 -1.77 -14.57
C ALA A 27 5.58 -3.21 -14.47
N SER A 28 6.12 -4.02 -13.56
CA SER A 28 5.64 -5.39 -13.33
C SER A 28 4.19 -5.42 -12.86
N LEU A 29 3.84 -4.56 -11.91
CA LEU A 29 2.47 -4.47 -11.41
C LEU A 29 1.50 -3.98 -12.49
N GLN A 30 1.91 -3.03 -13.33
CA GLN A 30 1.12 -2.54 -14.46
C GLN A 30 0.79 -3.66 -15.44
N LEU A 31 1.79 -4.47 -15.82
CA LEU A 31 1.58 -5.64 -16.69
C LEU A 31 0.60 -6.65 -16.08
N ILE A 32 0.67 -6.91 -14.78
CA ILE A 32 -0.24 -7.84 -14.08
C ILE A 32 -1.67 -7.30 -14.08
N LEU A 33 -1.84 -6.01 -13.81
CA LEU A 33 -3.15 -5.37 -13.78
C LEU A 33 -3.80 -5.29 -15.16
N ASP A 34 -3.03 -4.95 -16.19
CA ASP A 34 -3.50 -4.90 -17.58
C ASP A 34 -3.93 -6.28 -18.10
N ALA A 35 -3.19 -7.33 -17.72
CA ALA A 35 -3.52 -8.70 -18.13
C ALA A 35 -4.72 -9.31 -17.38
N GLY A 36 -5.02 -8.83 -16.18
CA GLY A 36 -5.93 -9.52 -15.25
C GLY A 36 -7.35 -8.98 -15.16
N ASN A 37 -7.69 -7.82 -15.74
CA ASN A 37 -8.99 -7.12 -15.55
C ASN A 37 -9.45 -7.09 -14.08
N SER A 38 -8.50 -6.98 -13.14
CA SER A 38 -8.70 -7.28 -11.72
C SER A 38 -9.17 -6.08 -10.90
N LEU A 39 -9.14 -4.89 -11.49
CA LEU A 39 -9.51 -3.64 -10.82
C LEU A 39 -10.47 -2.84 -11.70
N GLN A 40 -11.26 -1.98 -11.06
CA GLN A 40 -12.08 -1.01 -11.78
C GLN A 40 -11.19 -0.04 -12.57
N TYR A 41 -11.69 0.39 -13.72
CA TYR A 41 -10.96 1.26 -14.63
C TYR A 41 -10.49 2.57 -13.96
N ASP A 42 -11.30 3.15 -13.08
CA ASP A 42 -10.98 4.38 -12.34
C ASP A 42 -9.78 4.23 -11.38
N LEU A 43 -9.50 3.02 -10.91
CA LEU A 43 -8.31 2.71 -10.10
C LEU A 43 -7.04 2.53 -10.95
N LEU A 44 -7.19 2.15 -12.21
CA LEU A 44 -6.08 1.93 -13.14
C LEU A 44 -5.71 3.20 -13.91
N THR A 45 -6.64 4.13 -14.09
CA THR A 45 -6.46 5.35 -14.88
C THR A 45 -5.28 6.23 -14.43
N PRO A 46 -5.04 6.48 -13.11
CA PRO A 46 -3.86 7.22 -12.71
C PRO A 46 -2.59 6.39 -12.89
N SER A 47 -1.63 6.90 -13.67
CA SER A 47 -0.31 6.27 -13.83
C SER A 47 0.42 6.09 -12.49
N PRO A 48 1.38 5.14 -12.39
CA PRO A 48 2.26 5.02 -11.23
C PRO A 48 2.91 6.35 -10.87
N LYS A 49 2.97 6.66 -9.57
CA LYS A 49 3.63 7.87 -9.08
C LYS A 49 4.78 7.49 -8.17
N ILE A 50 6.00 7.81 -8.61
CA ILE A 50 7.18 7.70 -7.75
C ILE A 50 7.53 9.12 -7.27
N ALA A 51 7.54 9.32 -5.96
CA ALA A 51 7.88 10.57 -5.30
C ALA A 51 9.03 10.35 -4.31
N ARG A 52 9.76 11.41 -4.00
CA ARG A 52 10.78 11.40 -2.96
C ARG A 52 10.58 12.56 -2.01
N GLY A 53 11.04 12.38 -0.77
CA GLY A 53 11.11 13.44 0.22
C GLY A 53 12.39 13.31 1.04
N GLU A 54 12.76 14.38 1.69
CA GLU A 54 14.02 14.46 2.44
C GLU A 54 13.81 14.38 3.96
N ASN A 55 12.56 14.45 4.42
CA ASN A 55 12.27 14.62 5.84
C ASN A 55 11.02 13.87 6.30
N TYR A 56 11.07 12.53 6.31
CA TYR A 56 10.14 11.73 7.09
C TYR A 56 10.83 11.31 8.39
N LYS A 57 10.40 11.85 9.52
CA LYS A 57 11.09 11.70 10.83
C LYS A 57 12.60 11.99 10.74
N GLY A 58 12.98 13.03 10.00
CA GLY A 58 14.38 13.48 9.86
C GLY A 58 15.19 12.75 8.78
N LEU A 59 14.61 11.79 8.05
CA LEU A 59 15.32 10.96 7.08
C LEU A 59 14.68 10.99 5.70
N PRO A 60 15.49 10.81 4.62
CA PRO A 60 14.98 10.73 3.26
C PRO A 60 14.14 9.47 3.02
N TYR A 61 13.26 9.57 2.03
CA TYR A 61 12.46 8.44 1.56
C TYR A 61 12.16 8.51 0.06
N VAL A 62 11.82 7.36 -0.52
CA VAL A 62 11.19 7.24 -1.84
C VAL A 62 9.87 6.50 -1.65
N MET A 63 8.85 6.89 -2.41
CA MET A 63 7.51 6.32 -2.31
C MET A 63 6.96 6.05 -3.71
N LEU A 64 6.42 4.86 -3.93
CA LEU A 64 5.64 4.48 -5.09
C LEU A 64 4.19 4.31 -4.67
N ASP A 65 3.27 5.00 -5.35
CA ASP A 65 1.82 4.79 -5.25
C ASP A 65 1.30 4.23 -6.58
N TYR A 66 0.86 2.94 -6.59
CA TYR A 66 0.20 2.31 -7.73
C TYR A 66 -0.36 0.92 -7.39
N PRO A 67 -1.64 0.60 -7.76
CA PRO A 67 -2.66 1.54 -8.20
C PRO A 67 -2.97 2.59 -7.13
N ARG A 68 -3.55 3.71 -7.54
CA ARG A 68 -3.79 4.81 -6.61
C ARG A 68 -5.07 5.60 -6.95
N HIS A 69 -5.93 5.70 -5.96
CA HIS A 69 -7.04 6.63 -5.93
C HIS A 69 -7.00 7.34 -4.58
N PHE A 70 -6.86 8.67 -4.61
CA PHE A 70 -6.87 9.50 -3.42
C PHE A 70 -7.88 10.63 -3.59
N SER A 71 -8.92 10.62 -2.76
CA SER A 71 -9.84 11.72 -2.58
C SER A 71 -9.94 12.08 -1.09
N LYS A 72 -10.73 13.05 -0.75
CA LYS A 72 -10.96 13.44 0.64
C LYS A 72 -11.71 12.35 1.41
N GLU A 73 -12.68 11.73 0.76
CA GLU A 73 -13.59 10.74 1.34
C GLU A 73 -13.08 9.31 1.13
N ASP A 74 -12.51 9.01 -0.03
CA ASP A 74 -12.20 7.66 -0.46
C ASP A 74 -10.73 7.48 -0.83
N ILE A 75 -10.12 6.41 -0.36
CA ILE A 75 -8.76 6.00 -0.73
C ILE A 75 -8.74 4.52 -1.10
N PHE A 76 -8.11 4.21 -2.23
CA PHE A 76 -7.62 2.90 -2.59
C PHE A 76 -6.20 3.06 -3.13
N ALA A 77 -5.21 2.57 -2.40
CA ALA A 77 -3.84 2.70 -2.85
C ALA A 77 -2.97 1.52 -2.40
N PHE A 78 -2.10 1.08 -3.32
CA PHE A 78 -0.93 0.31 -2.96
C PHE A 78 0.23 1.29 -2.88
N ARG A 79 0.82 1.38 -1.70
CA ARG A 79 1.94 2.27 -1.40
C ARG A 79 3.16 1.45 -1.03
N THR A 80 4.25 1.68 -1.71
CA THR A 80 5.56 1.12 -1.37
C THR A 80 6.48 2.24 -0.95
N MET A 81 7.15 2.11 0.18
CA MET A 81 8.04 3.12 0.71
C MET A 81 9.42 2.52 0.99
N PHE A 82 10.46 3.17 0.51
CA PHE A 82 11.82 3.02 1.00
C PHE A 82 12.08 4.15 1.99
N TRP A 83 12.35 3.81 3.23
CA TRP A 83 12.74 4.79 4.25
C TRP A 83 14.19 4.57 4.62
N TRP A 84 15.00 5.58 4.35
CA TRP A 84 16.44 5.53 4.53
C TRP A 84 16.87 5.00 5.89
N GLY A 85 17.79 4.04 5.92
CA GLY A 85 18.34 3.45 7.14
C GLY A 85 17.37 2.62 7.98
N ASN A 86 16.11 2.47 7.53
CA ASN A 86 15.07 1.75 8.27
C ASN A 86 14.59 0.47 7.55
N PHE A 87 13.77 0.63 6.51
CA PHE A 87 13.13 -0.50 5.83
C PHE A 87 12.56 -0.12 4.47
N LEU A 88 12.16 -1.14 3.73
CA LEU A 88 11.12 -1.06 2.71
C LEU A 88 9.79 -1.48 3.32
N SER A 89 8.68 -0.89 2.87
CA SER A 89 7.35 -1.34 3.25
C SER A 89 6.42 -1.39 2.05
N PHE A 90 5.48 -2.32 2.08
CA PHE A 90 4.30 -2.35 1.24
C PHE A 90 3.07 -2.08 2.09
N THR A 91 2.15 -1.25 1.63
CA THR A 91 0.94 -0.87 2.35
C THR A 91 -0.26 -0.92 1.41
N TRP A 92 -1.33 -1.62 1.81
CA TRP A 92 -2.66 -1.47 1.24
C TRP A 92 -3.45 -0.48 2.09
N HIS A 93 -3.78 0.67 1.49
CA HIS A 93 -4.48 1.76 2.16
C HIS A 93 -5.88 1.93 1.58
N LEU A 94 -6.88 1.80 2.43
CA LEU A 94 -8.30 1.89 2.13
C LEU A 94 -8.98 2.90 3.03
N LYS A 95 -9.90 3.70 2.46
CA LYS A 95 -10.75 4.64 3.22
C LYS A 95 -12.11 4.76 2.54
N GLY A 96 -13.11 5.17 3.30
CA GLY A 96 -14.47 5.41 2.82
C GLY A 96 -15.09 4.16 2.20
N ARG A 97 -15.66 4.28 1.00
CA ARG A 97 -16.33 3.16 0.30
C ARG A 97 -15.43 1.93 0.13
N TYR A 98 -14.13 2.14 -0.10
CA TYR A 98 -13.20 1.02 -0.28
C TYR A 98 -12.92 0.28 1.03
N ALA A 99 -12.79 0.98 2.16
CA ALA A 99 -12.64 0.32 3.46
C ALA A 99 -13.86 -0.55 3.77
N LEU A 100 -15.06 -0.08 3.45
CA LEU A 100 -16.31 -0.83 3.62
C LEU A 100 -16.40 -2.04 2.68
N ALA A 101 -16.10 -1.85 1.40
CA ALA A 101 -16.21 -2.89 0.38
C ALA A 101 -15.26 -4.07 0.62
N TYR A 102 -14.05 -3.81 1.13
CA TYR A 102 -13.04 -4.86 1.33
C TYR A 102 -13.00 -5.43 2.75
N ARG A 103 -13.78 -4.89 3.71
CA ARG A 103 -13.75 -5.30 5.11
C ARG A 103 -13.95 -6.79 5.32
N GLN A 104 -15.00 -7.37 4.74
CA GLN A 104 -15.33 -8.78 4.95
C GLN A 104 -14.27 -9.72 4.38
N VAL A 105 -13.75 -9.43 3.20
CA VAL A 105 -12.68 -10.25 2.62
C VAL A 105 -11.39 -10.14 3.42
N ILE A 106 -11.07 -8.98 3.98
CA ILE A 106 -9.93 -8.79 4.87
C ILE A 106 -10.09 -9.64 6.14
N ILE A 107 -11.25 -9.59 6.80
CA ILE A 107 -11.53 -10.38 8.00
C ILE A 107 -11.47 -11.88 7.71
N SER A 108 -12.09 -12.35 6.64
CA SER A 108 -12.13 -13.78 6.29
C SER A 108 -10.75 -14.35 5.92
N HIS A 109 -9.78 -13.49 5.55
CA HIS A 109 -8.41 -13.87 5.23
C HIS A 109 -7.40 -13.48 6.30
N HIS A 110 -7.88 -13.26 7.55
CA HIS A 110 -7.06 -12.92 8.72
C HIS A 110 -5.82 -13.81 8.84
N LYS A 111 -6.01 -15.15 8.80
CA LYS A 111 -4.90 -16.10 8.91
C LYS A 111 -3.87 -15.93 7.79
N GLN A 112 -4.31 -15.75 6.55
CA GLN A 112 -3.41 -15.57 5.41
C GLN A 112 -2.58 -14.29 5.51
N LEU A 113 -3.20 -13.19 5.97
CA LEU A 113 -2.52 -11.92 6.22
C LEU A 113 -1.53 -12.03 7.39
N ALA A 114 -1.91 -12.74 8.46
CA ALA A 114 -1.05 -13.02 9.61
C ALA A 114 0.18 -13.84 9.20
N ASP A 115 -0.04 -14.95 8.47
CA ASP A 115 1.04 -15.84 7.98
C ASP A 115 1.98 -15.12 7.01
N ALA A 116 1.49 -14.13 6.25
CA ALA A 116 2.30 -13.29 5.39
C ALA A 116 3.07 -12.18 6.14
N GLY A 117 2.82 -11.99 7.43
CA GLY A 117 3.52 -11.01 8.27
C GLY A 117 2.97 -9.59 8.18
N PHE A 118 1.72 -9.42 7.75
CA PHE A 118 1.10 -8.11 7.73
C PHE A 118 0.83 -7.55 9.14
N HIS A 119 0.80 -6.22 9.20
CA HIS A 119 0.44 -5.43 10.36
C HIS A 119 -0.79 -4.59 10.05
N LEU A 120 -1.66 -4.43 11.05
CA LEU A 120 -2.80 -3.53 10.99
C LEU A 120 -2.42 -2.17 11.59
N CYS A 121 -2.74 -1.09 10.90
CA CYS A 121 -2.61 0.26 11.45
C CYS A 121 -3.64 0.48 12.57
N ILE A 122 -3.15 0.81 13.76
CA ILE A 122 -3.97 1.12 14.94
C ILE A 122 -3.97 2.63 15.27
N SER A 123 -3.11 3.42 14.64
CA SER A 123 -3.09 4.88 14.78
C SER A 123 -4.34 5.54 14.19
N GLU A 124 -4.68 6.73 14.70
CA GLU A 124 -5.71 7.60 14.13
C GLU A 124 -5.19 8.43 12.94
N ASP A 125 -3.86 8.52 12.76
CA ASP A 125 -3.23 9.21 11.64
C ASP A 125 -2.92 8.23 10.51
N GLU A 126 -3.70 8.32 9.43
CA GLU A 126 -3.54 7.50 8.22
C GLU A 126 -2.23 7.76 7.44
N TRP A 127 -1.49 8.83 7.76
CA TRP A 127 -0.28 9.23 7.05
C TRP A 127 1.02 8.83 7.76
N GLN A 128 0.93 8.16 8.92
CA GLN A 128 2.11 7.56 9.56
C GLN A 128 2.51 6.26 8.83
N HIS A 129 3.83 6.05 8.65
CA HIS A 129 4.38 4.93 7.88
C HIS A 129 5.37 4.08 8.68
N ASP A 130 5.82 4.54 9.85
CA ASP A 130 6.71 3.79 10.72
C ASP A 130 5.97 2.64 11.41
N PHE A 131 6.74 1.62 11.83
CA PHE A 131 6.22 0.43 12.51
C PHE A 131 6.41 0.51 14.03
N GLU A 132 6.24 1.72 14.60
CA GLU A 132 6.14 1.89 16.04
C GLU A 132 4.87 1.20 16.58
N ALA A 133 4.93 0.70 17.82
CA ALA A 133 3.82 -0.04 18.44
C ALA A 133 2.53 0.80 18.58
N THR A 134 2.64 2.12 18.53
CA THR A 134 1.50 3.06 18.53
C THR A 134 0.87 3.24 17.15
N ASN A 135 1.55 2.78 16.08
CA ASN A 135 1.08 2.93 14.70
C ASN A 135 0.64 1.59 14.09
N TYR A 136 1.46 0.56 14.19
CA TYR A 136 1.16 -0.74 13.60
C TYR A 136 1.23 -1.86 14.62
N PHE A 137 0.24 -2.75 14.56
CA PHE A 137 0.17 -3.96 15.38
C PHE A 137 0.24 -5.21 14.50
N PRO A 138 1.07 -6.21 14.83
CA PRO A 138 1.20 -7.44 14.04
C PRO A 138 -0.13 -8.20 14.01
N ILE A 139 -0.61 -8.56 12.82
CA ILE A 139 -1.90 -9.28 12.70
C ILE A 139 -1.83 -10.68 13.35
N HIS A 140 -0.67 -11.33 13.34
CA HIS A 140 -0.50 -12.68 13.95
C HIS A 140 -0.70 -12.69 15.47
N ASP A 141 -0.60 -11.54 16.14
CA ASP A 141 -0.85 -11.41 17.58
C ASP A 141 -2.33 -11.11 17.90
N LEU A 142 -3.19 -10.97 16.90
CA LEU A 142 -4.62 -10.71 17.05
C LEU A 142 -5.43 -12.00 16.85
N SER A 143 -6.47 -12.22 17.68
CA SER A 143 -7.53 -13.15 17.30
C SER A 143 -8.35 -12.59 16.15
N THR A 144 -9.08 -13.44 15.43
CA THR A 144 -9.97 -13.00 14.34
C THR A 144 -11.02 -12.00 14.82
N GLU A 145 -11.56 -12.21 16.03
CA GLU A 145 -12.54 -11.33 16.65
C GLU A 145 -11.93 -9.97 16.99
N ALA A 146 -10.74 -9.93 17.59
CA ALA A 146 -10.04 -8.68 17.92
C ALA A 146 -9.67 -7.91 16.64
N PHE A 147 -9.22 -8.61 15.60
CA PHE A 147 -8.93 -8.03 14.30
C PHE A 147 -10.17 -7.41 13.66
N ALA A 148 -11.31 -8.12 13.66
CA ALA A 148 -12.59 -7.61 13.15
C ALA A 148 -13.04 -6.37 13.91
N MET A 149 -12.99 -6.39 15.24
CA MET A 149 -13.37 -5.25 16.08
C MET A 149 -12.52 -4.00 15.80
N LEU A 150 -11.22 -4.18 15.59
CA LEU A 150 -10.33 -3.06 15.25
C LEU A 150 -10.67 -2.45 13.88
N LEU A 151 -11.01 -3.29 12.88
CA LEU A 151 -11.43 -2.83 11.56
C LEU A 151 -12.78 -2.09 11.60
N ASP A 152 -13.73 -2.52 12.46
CA ASP A 152 -15.05 -1.89 12.57
C ASP A 152 -15.01 -0.48 13.16
N ASN A 153 -14.04 -0.22 14.02
CA ASN A 153 -13.92 1.05 14.73
C ASN A 153 -13.03 2.10 14.03
N LYS A 154 -12.55 1.82 12.79
CA LYS A 154 -11.64 2.72 12.08
C LYS A 154 -12.30 3.38 10.87
N ALA A 155 -11.97 4.66 10.67
CA ALA A 155 -12.36 5.42 9.48
C ALA A 155 -11.62 4.98 8.21
N PHE A 156 -10.49 4.28 8.37
CA PHE A 156 -9.66 3.75 7.28
C PHE A 156 -9.06 2.40 7.68
N THR A 157 -8.64 1.63 6.70
CA THR A 157 -7.90 0.39 6.89
C THR A 157 -6.54 0.51 6.21
N LYS A 158 -5.46 0.29 6.96
CA LYS A 158 -4.12 0.16 6.40
C LYS A 158 -3.51 -1.16 6.86
N LEU A 159 -3.19 -2.01 5.90
CA LEU A 159 -2.45 -3.24 6.10
C LEU A 159 -1.05 -3.03 5.54
N ALA A 160 -0.02 -3.22 6.36
CA ALA A 160 1.34 -2.96 5.95
C ALA A 160 2.27 -4.14 6.23
N LEU A 161 3.24 -4.33 5.34
CA LEU A 161 4.31 -5.29 5.48
C LEU A 161 5.66 -4.56 5.51
N LYS A 162 6.53 -4.95 6.44
CA LYS A 162 7.89 -4.45 6.57
C LYS A 162 8.87 -5.41 5.91
N ILE A 163 9.74 -4.91 5.04
CA ILE A 163 10.82 -5.67 4.41
C ILE A 163 12.15 -5.07 4.90
N PRO A 164 12.95 -5.83 5.67
CA PRO A 164 14.25 -5.38 6.16
C PRO A 164 15.21 -5.02 5.02
N LEU A 165 16.11 -4.04 5.24
CA LEU A 165 17.05 -3.59 4.21
C LEU A 165 18.15 -4.61 3.87
N ASP A 166 18.43 -5.56 4.74
CA ASP A 166 19.33 -6.69 4.45
C ASP A 166 18.76 -7.65 3.39
N GLN A 167 17.44 -7.60 3.15
CA GLN A 167 16.74 -8.32 2.09
C GLN A 167 16.62 -7.54 0.78
N TRP A 168 17.39 -6.47 0.60
CA TRP A 168 17.30 -5.59 -0.57
C TRP A 168 17.35 -6.35 -1.90
N ASN A 169 18.21 -7.34 -2.02
CA ASN A 169 18.37 -8.10 -3.28
C ASN A 169 17.14 -8.94 -3.64
N HIS A 170 16.26 -9.23 -2.69
CA HIS A 170 14.99 -9.94 -2.86
C HIS A 170 13.77 -9.04 -2.73
N ALA A 171 13.99 -7.71 -2.62
CA ALA A 171 12.92 -6.76 -2.32
C ALA A 171 11.84 -6.74 -3.41
N ASN A 172 12.22 -6.80 -4.70
CA ASN A 172 11.24 -6.83 -5.79
C ASN A 172 10.39 -8.10 -5.76
N GLU A 173 10.99 -9.26 -5.52
CA GLU A 173 10.28 -10.52 -5.37
C GLU A 173 9.30 -10.48 -4.19
N ALA A 174 9.76 -9.99 -3.03
CA ALA A 174 8.93 -9.83 -1.83
C ALA A 174 7.77 -8.86 -2.07
N LEU A 175 8.00 -7.74 -2.76
CA LEU A 175 6.97 -6.78 -3.13
C LEU A 175 5.93 -7.43 -4.05
N MET A 176 6.37 -8.09 -5.13
CA MET A 176 5.47 -8.72 -6.11
C MET A 176 4.62 -9.83 -5.47
N LYS A 177 5.21 -10.66 -4.61
CA LYS A 177 4.47 -11.68 -3.84
C LYS A 177 3.32 -11.06 -3.04
N ASN A 178 3.58 -9.96 -2.36
CA ASN A 178 2.58 -9.29 -1.52
C ASN A 178 1.55 -8.50 -2.34
N TYR A 179 1.94 -7.90 -3.46
CA TYR A 179 0.99 -7.33 -4.42
C TYR A 179 0.00 -8.38 -4.92
N LEU A 180 0.49 -9.55 -5.35
CA LEU A 180 -0.35 -10.64 -5.85
C LEU A 180 -1.30 -11.15 -4.77
N LEU A 181 -0.82 -11.33 -3.53
CA LEU A 181 -1.67 -11.74 -2.42
C LEU A 181 -2.85 -10.75 -2.23
N ILE A 182 -2.58 -9.46 -2.17
CA ILE A 182 -3.64 -8.47 -1.99
C ILE A 182 -4.55 -8.38 -3.23
N LEU A 183 -4.01 -8.51 -4.44
CA LEU A 183 -4.83 -8.54 -5.66
C LEU A 183 -5.78 -9.74 -5.70
N GLU A 184 -5.40 -10.90 -5.15
CA GLU A 184 -6.32 -12.03 -4.98
C GLU A 184 -7.50 -11.68 -4.07
N LEU A 185 -7.24 -11.04 -2.93
CA LEU A 185 -8.30 -10.58 -2.02
C LEU A 185 -9.24 -9.58 -2.70
N VAL A 186 -8.67 -8.68 -3.49
CA VAL A 186 -9.44 -7.71 -4.27
C VAL A 186 -10.37 -8.42 -5.26
N LYS A 187 -9.89 -9.43 -5.99
CA LYS A 187 -10.69 -10.23 -6.94
C LYS A 187 -11.84 -10.97 -6.27
N ILE A 188 -11.59 -11.60 -5.12
CA ILE A 188 -12.59 -12.34 -4.36
C ILE A 188 -13.74 -11.41 -3.96
N SER A 189 -13.46 -10.19 -3.52
CA SER A 189 -14.48 -9.20 -3.17
C SER A 189 -15.40 -8.87 -4.34
N TYR A 190 -14.90 -8.83 -5.57
CA TYR A 190 -15.72 -8.57 -6.77
C TYR A 190 -16.61 -9.75 -7.18
N GLN A 191 -16.20 -10.98 -6.88
CA GLN A 191 -16.95 -12.19 -7.25
C GLN A 191 -18.04 -12.54 -6.22
N GLY A 192 -17.88 -12.13 -4.96
CA GLY A 192 -18.81 -12.40 -3.87
C GLY A 192 -19.93 -11.36 -3.71
N GLY A 193 -19.80 -10.19 -4.31
CA GLY A 193 -20.85 -9.17 -4.35
C GLY A 193 -21.75 -9.40 -5.55
N GLU A 194 -23.02 -9.72 -5.33
CA GLU A 194 -24.08 -9.58 -6.33
C GLU A 194 -23.96 -8.19 -6.97
N LYS A 195 -24.08 -8.13 -8.30
CA LYS A 195 -23.90 -7.01 -9.21
C LYS A 195 -24.60 -5.69 -8.80
N ASP A 196 -24.16 -5.07 -7.71
CA ASP A 196 -24.44 -3.65 -7.50
C ASP A 196 -23.18 -2.88 -7.92
N PRO A 197 -23.19 -2.19 -9.06
CA PRO A 197 -22.10 -1.30 -9.40
C PRO A 197 -22.05 -0.23 -8.29
N LEU A 198 -20.87 -0.06 -7.68
CA LEU A 198 -20.61 1.12 -6.85
C LEU A 198 -21.21 2.33 -7.57
N PRO A 199 -22.00 3.20 -6.91
CA PRO A 199 -22.75 4.26 -7.57
C PRO A 199 -21.84 5.05 -8.50
N GLY A 200 -22.17 5.01 -9.79
CA GLY A 200 -21.41 5.68 -10.83
C GLY A 200 -21.33 7.17 -10.52
N ASN A 201 -20.15 7.72 -10.77
CA ASN A 201 -19.95 9.17 -10.74
C ASN A 201 -21.08 9.83 -11.57
N PRO A 202 -21.81 10.82 -11.05
CA PRO A 202 -22.80 11.52 -11.85
C PRO A 202 -22.08 12.10 -13.06
N LYS A 203 -22.54 11.73 -14.27
CA LYS A 203 -22.08 12.32 -15.51
C LYS A 203 -22.13 13.83 -15.36
N ALA A 204 -21.00 14.48 -15.54
CA ALA A 204 -20.96 15.92 -15.71
C ALA A 204 -21.83 16.24 -16.96
N ASP A 205 -23.02 16.76 -16.74
CA ASP A 205 -23.88 17.31 -17.77
C ASP A 205 -23.19 18.58 -18.28
N PHE A 206 -22.46 18.46 -19.37
CA PHE A 206 -22.04 19.60 -20.16
C PHE A 206 -23.29 20.03 -20.97
N GLY A 207 -24.15 20.85 -20.34
CA GLY A 207 -25.16 21.61 -21.04
C GLY A 207 -24.49 22.59 -22.02
N LEU A 208 -24.94 22.54 -23.25
CA LEU A 208 -24.66 23.44 -24.38
C LEU A 208 -24.88 24.92 -24.04
#